data_d34f4273178dea7a78b40bf9384f7ddc
#
_entry.id   d34f4273178dea7a78b40bf9384f7ddc
#
_cell.length_a   1.000
_cell.length_b   1.000
_cell.length_c   1.000
_cell.angle_alpha   90.00
_cell.angle_beta   90.00
_cell.angle_gamma   90.00
#
_symmetry.space_group_name_H-M   'P 1'
#
loop_
_entity.id
_entity.type
_entity.pdbx_description
1 polymer ?
#
loop_
_entity_poly.entity_id
_entity_poly.type
_entity_poly.pdbx_seq_one_letter_code
_entity_poly.pdbx_strand_id
1 'polypeptide(L)'
;PKKFRDDLFVAWNALDALGRTYVANEGINAQMSVPAENIEAFRETLEVYPFMRGIRLNVAVEHDDHSFLKLTVKVRHKIVADGLNDETFDVTNIGVHLKAKEFNQILEDPNTIVVDFRNHYESEIGHFKGAITPDVETFREFAYYKQAITRL
;
A
#
# COMPACT_ATOMS: atom_id res chain seq x y z
N PRO A 1 16.41 5.79 9.18
CA PRO A 1 15.19 4.96 9.37
C PRO A 1 14.95 4.54 10.84
N LYS A 2 16.01 4.10 11.59
CA LYS A 2 15.82 3.62 12.98
C LYS A 2 15.28 4.71 13.91
N LYS A 3 15.91 5.89 13.94
CA LYS A 3 15.42 7.01 14.75
C LYS A 3 13.99 7.37 14.40
N PHE A 4 13.68 7.50 13.14
CA PHE A 4 12.32 7.79 12.65
C PHE A 4 11.31 6.72 13.12
N ARG A 5 11.65 5.44 13.03
CA ARG A 5 10.83 4.35 13.56
C ARG A 5 10.58 4.51 15.07
N ASP A 6 11.61 4.86 15.83
CA ASP A 6 11.50 5.02 17.28
C ASP A 6 10.64 6.23 17.66
N ASP A 7 10.82 7.35 16.95
CA ASP A 7 10.01 8.55 17.12
C ASP A 7 8.52 8.29 16.83
N LEU A 8 8.22 7.59 15.72
CA LEU A 8 6.86 7.19 15.39
C LEU A 8 6.25 6.27 16.45
N PHE A 9 7.03 5.28 16.92
CA PHE A 9 6.53 4.36 17.95
C PHE A 9 6.15 5.11 19.23
N VAL A 10 7.00 6.03 19.70
CA VAL A 10 6.72 6.83 20.91
C VAL A 10 5.49 7.70 20.71
N ALA A 11 5.43 8.45 19.60
CA ALA A 11 4.32 9.35 19.32
C ALA A 11 2.98 8.61 19.20
N TRP A 12 2.94 7.51 18.49
CA TRP A 12 1.69 6.78 18.21
C TRP A 12 1.26 5.91 19.41
N ASN A 13 2.22 5.38 20.16
CA ASN A 13 1.90 4.66 21.39
C ASN A 13 1.27 5.58 22.46
N ALA A 14 1.69 6.85 22.51
CA ALA A 14 1.09 7.85 23.39
C ALA A 14 -0.36 8.24 23.00
N LEU A 15 -0.79 7.90 21.79
CA LEU A 15 -2.14 8.11 21.26
C LEU A 15 -2.97 6.82 21.24
N ASP A 16 -2.54 5.78 21.93
CA ASP A 16 -3.18 4.46 21.96
C ASP A 16 -3.42 3.87 20.57
N ALA A 17 -2.58 4.25 19.60
CA ALA A 17 -2.65 3.70 18.26
C ALA A 17 -2.14 2.25 18.27
N LEU A 18 -2.91 1.37 17.66
CA LEU A 18 -2.56 -0.03 17.46
C LEU A 18 -2.37 -0.30 15.97
N GLY A 19 -1.51 -1.26 15.62
CA GLY A 19 -1.36 -1.59 14.22
C GLY A 19 0.02 -2.08 13.83
N ARG A 20 0.20 -2.20 12.51
CA ARG A 20 1.45 -2.65 11.92
C ARG A 20 1.96 -1.63 10.91
N THR A 21 3.16 -1.15 11.14
CA THR A 21 3.84 -0.18 10.28
C THR A 21 5.19 -0.70 9.85
N TYR A 22 5.48 -0.59 8.57
CA TYR A 22 6.78 -0.84 7.98
C TYR A 22 7.36 0.45 7.43
N VAL A 23 8.61 0.73 7.77
CA VAL A 23 9.38 1.89 7.35
C VAL A 23 10.56 1.41 6.52
N ALA A 24 10.73 1.94 5.32
CA ALA A 24 11.88 1.69 4.45
C ALA A 24 12.41 3.01 3.89
N ASN A 25 13.52 2.95 3.15
CA ASN A 25 14.04 4.15 2.48
C ASN A 25 13.09 4.66 1.38
N GLU A 26 12.31 3.78 0.78
CA GLU A 26 11.34 4.09 -0.27
C GLU A 26 10.01 4.65 0.24
N GLY A 27 9.74 4.56 1.56
CA GLY A 27 8.52 5.10 2.13
C GLY A 27 8.02 4.39 3.39
N ILE A 28 6.71 4.46 3.61
CA ILE A 28 6.02 3.89 4.77
C ILE A 28 4.75 3.17 4.32
N ASN A 29 4.48 2.02 4.94
CA ASN A 29 3.22 1.32 4.83
C ASN A 29 2.67 1.05 6.23
N ALA A 30 1.46 1.51 6.53
CA ALA A 30 0.84 1.39 7.83
C ALA A 30 -0.63 0.97 7.72
N GLN A 31 -1.02 0.03 8.56
CA GLN A 31 -2.40 -0.35 8.83
C GLN A 31 -2.63 -0.22 10.33
N MET A 32 -3.54 0.64 10.72
CA MET A 32 -3.66 1.05 12.12
C MET A 32 -5.10 1.25 12.53
N SER A 33 -5.36 1.04 13.80
CA SER A 33 -6.54 1.53 14.52
C SER A 33 -6.09 2.65 15.44
N VAL A 34 -6.77 3.77 15.38
CA VAL A 34 -6.52 4.95 16.22
C VAL A 34 -7.83 5.32 16.88
N PRO A 35 -7.87 5.53 18.21
CA PRO A 35 -9.07 6.01 18.88
C PRO A 35 -9.61 7.29 18.22
N ALA A 36 -10.92 7.39 18.07
CA ALA A 36 -11.56 8.51 17.35
C ALA A 36 -11.16 9.87 17.94
N GLU A 37 -11.09 9.96 19.27
CA GLU A 37 -10.68 11.15 20.00
C GLU A 37 -9.22 11.57 19.73
N ASN A 38 -8.37 10.63 19.32
CA ASN A 38 -6.95 10.86 19.08
C ASN A 38 -6.60 11.05 17.59
N ILE A 39 -7.59 10.97 16.68
CA ILE A 39 -7.33 10.98 15.24
C ILE A 39 -6.68 12.28 14.74
N GLU A 40 -7.09 13.43 15.27
CA GLU A 40 -6.52 14.72 14.89
C GLU A 40 -5.09 14.86 15.41
N ALA A 41 -4.83 14.47 16.66
CA ALA A 41 -3.48 14.45 17.21
C ALA A 41 -2.58 13.47 16.44
N PHE A 42 -3.12 12.33 16.00
CA PHE A 42 -2.41 11.39 15.12
C PHE A 42 -2.03 12.06 13.78
N ARG A 43 -2.95 12.80 13.14
CA ARG A 43 -2.66 13.55 11.91
C ARG A 43 -1.54 14.56 12.11
N GLU A 44 -1.54 15.28 13.24
CA GLU A 44 -0.49 16.24 13.57
C GLU A 44 0.89 15.57 13.66
N THR A 45 0.98 14.33 14.17
CA THR A 45 2.27 13.60 14.19
C THR A 45 2.82 13.35 12.80
N LEU A 46 1.98 13.19 11.79
CA LEU A 46 2.39 13.00 10.40
C LEU A 46 2.95 14.29 9.80
N GLU A 47 2.36 15.44 10.14
CA GLU A 47 2.78 16.75 9.63
C GLU A 47 4.15 17.22 10.17
N VAL A 48 4.64 16.61 11.26
CA VAL A 48 5.98 16.89 11.82
C VAL A 48 7.09 16.62 10.79
N TYR A 49 6.89 15.61 9.94
CA TYR A 49 7.88 15.18 8.96
C TYR A 49 7.53 15.71 7.57
N PRO A 50 8.39 16.54 6.94
CA PRO A 50 8.10 17.15 5.63
C PRO A 50 7.69 16.15 4.54
N PHE A 51 8.28 14.95 4.55
CA PHE A 51 7.99 13.90 3.56
C PHE A 51 6.69 13.12 3.84
N MET A 52 6.03 13.35 4.99
CA MET A 52 4.75 12.77 5.34
C MET A 52 3.60 13.77 5.27
N ARG A 53 3.89 15.05 5.04
CA ARG A 53 2.86 16.09 4.95
C ARG A 53 1.89 15.81 3.81
N GLY A 54 0.61 15.88 4.13
CA GLY A 54 -0.44 15.62 3.15
C GLY A 54 -0.55 14.16 2.70
N ILE A 55 0.07 13.20 3.41
CA ILE A 55 -0.08 11.78 3.12
C ILE A 55 -1.56 11.39 3.15
N ARG A 56 -1.99 10.62 2.13
CA ARG A 56 -3.36 10.15 2.05
C ARG A 56 -3.63 9.09 3.12
N LEU A 57 -4.61 9.35 3.96
CA LEU A 57 -5.15 8.36 4.89
C LEU A 57 -6.43 7.78 4.31
N ASN A 58 -6.46 6.47 4.13
CA ASN A 58 -7.66 5.74 3.76
C ASN A 58 -8.33 5.25 5.03
N VAL A 59 -9.40 5.91 5.45
CA VAL A 59 -10.24 5.46 6.55
C VAL A 59 -11.13 4.34 6.00
N ALA A 60 -11.04 3.14 6.57
CA ALA A 60 -11.77 1.98 6.10
C ALA A 60 -13.20 2.00 6.64
N VAL A 61 -13.38 1.65 7.90
CA VAL A 61 -14.69 1.57 8.56
C VAL A 61 -14.48 1.89 10.04
N GLU A 62 -15.46 2.54 10.64
CA GLU A 62 -15.54 2.67 12.08
C GLU A 62 -16.06 1.35 12.66
N HIS A 63 -15.24 0.69 13.46
CA HIS A 63 -15.60 -0.52 14.20
C HIS A 63 -15.24 -0.36 15.66
N ASP A 64 -16.12 -0.82 16.54
CA ASP A 64 -15.88 -0.88 17.99
C ASP A 64 -14.84 -1.98 18.35
N ASP A 65 -14.60 -2.91 17.44
CA ASP A 65 -13.66 -4.01 17.65
C ASP A 65 -12.21 -3.59 17.29
N HIS A 66 -11.29 -3.94 18.17
CA HIS A 66 -9.86 -3.73 17.93
C HIS A 66 -9.33 -4.68 16.85
N SER A 67 -9.09 -4.17 15.66
CA SER A 67 -8.47 -4.92 14.55
C SER A 67 -7.02 -5.33 14.85
N PHE A 68 -6.36 -4.69 15.81
CA PHE A 68 -4.99 -4.93 16.21
C PHE A 68 -4.83 -4.99 17.73
N LEU A 69 -3.96 -5.90 18.19
CA LEU A 69 -3.72 -6.12 19.62
C LEU A 69 -2.56 -5.28 20.16
N LYS A 70 -1.69 -4.76 19.30
CA LYS A 70 -0.51 -3.98 19.69
C LYS A 70 -0.01 -3.09 18.56
N LEU A 71 0.71 -2.04 18.94
CA LEU A 71 1.49 -1.25 18.00
C LEU A 71 2.79 -1.97 17.64
N THR A 72 3.07 -2.06 16.35
CA THR A 72 4.31 -2.60 15.81
C THR A 72 4.85 -1.69 14.73
N VAL A 73 6.02 -1.09 14.94
CA VAL A 73 6.72 -0.29 13.93
C VAL A 73 8.06 -0.94 13.64
N LYS A 74 8.29 -1.37 12.39
CA LYS A 74 9.51 -2.10 12.00
C LYS A 74 10.18 -1.42 10.82
N VAL A 75 11.51 -1.33 10.89
CA VAL A 75 12.33 -1.00 9.72
C VAL A 75 12.44 -2.24 8.83
N ARG A 76 12.21 -2.04 7.54
CA ARG A 76 12.39 -3.04 6.50
C ARG A 76 13.37 -2.53 5.46
N HIS A 77 13.98 -3.44 4.72
CA HIS A 77 14.81 -3.07 3.58
C HIS A 77 13.94 -2.53 2.46
N LYS A 78 12.81 -3.19 2.19
CA LYS A 78 11.74 -2.78 1.27
C LYS A 78 10.37 -2.86 1.96
N ILE A 79 9.44 -2.01 1.51
CA ILE A 79 8.04 -2.06 1.96
C ILE A 79 7.34 -3.27 1.37
N VAL A 80 7.55 -3.52 0.07
CA VAL A 80 6.99 -4.64 -0.67
C VAL A 80 8.12 -5.59 -1.08
N ALA A 81 7.92 -6.89 -0.88
CA ALA A 81 8.83 -7.91 -1.34
C ALA A 81 8.56 -8.23 -2.82
N ASP A 82 8.91 -7.32 -3.71
CA ASP A 82 8.68 -7.40 -5.16
C ASP A 82 9.70 -8.25 -5.92
N GLY A 83 10.82 -8.60 -5.29
CA GLY A 83 11.91 -9.36 -5.92
C GLY A 83 12.72 -8.57 -6.95
N LEU A 84 12.44 -7.28 -7.14
CA LEU A 84 13.13 -6.44 -8.12
C LEU A 84 14.48 -5.95 -7.57
N ASN A 85 15.43 -5.72 -8.48
CA ASN A 85 16.68 -5.06 -8.15
C ASN A 85 16.48 -3.54 -8.12
N ASP A 86 16.79 -2.88 -6.99
CA ASP A 86 16.62 -1.46 -6.78
C ASP A 86 17.44 -0.60 -7.74
N GLU A 87 18.56 -1.12 -8.25
CA GLU A 87 19.43 -0.42 -9.20
C GLU A 87 18.80 -0.26 -10.59
N THR A 88 17.78 -1.07 -10.91
CA THR A 88 17.13 -1.09 -12.23
C THR A 88 15.70 -0.56 -12.23
N PHE A 89 15.19 -0.18 -11.04
CA PHE A 89 13.81 0.24 -10.88
C PHE A 89 13.72 1.68 -10.37
N ASP A 90 13.11 2.54 -11.17
CA ASP A 90 12.84 3.93 -10.80
C ASP A 90 11.43 4.03 -10.19
N VAL A 91 11.37 4.18 -8.87
CA VAL A 91 10.11 4.32 -8.11
C VAL A 91 9.37 5.63 -8.41
N THR A 92 10.01 6.60 -9.05
CA THR A 92 9.38 7.86 -9.44
C THR A 92 8.66 7.77 -10.77
N ASN A 93 8.96 6.76 -11.58
CA ASN A 93 8.28 6.49 -12.85
C ASN A 93 6.98 5.71 -12.58
N ILE A 94 5.99 6.40 -12.03
CA ILE A 94 4.69 5.86 -11.71
C ILE A 94 3.73 6.01 -12.90
N GLY A 95 2.81 5.03 -13.05
CA GLY A 95 1.71 5.13 -13.98
C GLY A 95 0.69 6.21 -13.59
N VAL A 96 -0.23 6.51 -14.48
CA VAL A 96 -1.32 7.45 -14.23
C VAL A 96 -2.38 6.79 -13.33
N HIS A 97 -2.65 7.42 -12.18
CA HIS A 97 -3.75 6.99 -11.32
C HIS A 97 -5.08 7.52 -11.85
N LEU A 98 -5.94 6.61 -12.29
CA LEU A 98 -7.26 6.92 -12.80
C LEU A 98 -8.30 6.90 -11.68
N LYS A 99 -9.26 7.80 -11.75
CA LYS A 99 -10.48 7.73 -10.94
C LYS A 99 -11.45 6.72 -11.57
N ALA A 100 -12.42 6.23 -10.79
CA ALA A 100 -13.36 5.20 -11.23
C ALA A 100 -14.07 5.53 -12.57
N LYS A 101 -14.46 6.78 -12.77
CA LYS A 101 -15.11 7.23 -14.02
C LYS A 101 -14.15 7.14 -15.23
N GLU A 102 -12.92 7.58 -15.05
CA GLU A 102 -11.88 7.54 -16.09
C GLU A 102 -11.49 6.10 -16.41
N PHE A 103 -11.38 5.28 -15.39
CA PHE A 103 -11.11 3.84 -15.54
C PHE A 103 -12.22 3.15 -16.33
N ASN A 104 -13.50 3.40 -16.01
CA ASN A 104 -14.63 2.85 -16.75
C ASN A 104 -14.61 3.27 -18.23
N GLN A 105 -14.23 4.52 -18.53
CA GLN A 105 -14.12 4.99 -19.92
C GLN A 105 -13.03 4.25 -20.69
N ILE A 106 -11.88 4.00 -20.06
CA ILE A 106 -10.78 3.25 -20.69
C ILE A 106 -11.17 1.80 -20.93
N LEU A 107 -11.98 1.20 -20.07
CA LEU A 107 -12.47 -0.17 -20.25
C LEU A 107 -13.39 -0.35 -21.47
N GLU A 108 -13.94 0.74 -22.02
CA GLU A 108 -14.76 0.71 -23.24
C GLU A 108 -13.91 0.56 -24.52
N ASP A 109 -12.61 0.88 -24.46
CA ASP A 109 -11.70 0.68 -25.58
C ASP A 109 -11.34 -0.80 -25.71
N PRO A 110 -11.65 -1.45 -26.87
CA PRO A 110 -11.37 -2.88 -27.07
C PRO A 110 -9.87 -3.22 -27.10
N ASN A 111 -9.00 -2.22 -27.24
CA ASN A 111 -7.54 -2.40 -27.19
C ASN A 111 -6.98 -2.29 -25.76
N THR A 112 -7.83 -1.96 -24.77
CA THR A 112 -7.39 -1.88 -23.37
C THR A 112 -7.15 -3.27 -22.81
N ILE A 113 -5.94 -3.48 -22.29
CA ILE A 113 -5.59 -4.69 -21.55
C ILE A 113 -5.67 -4.37 -20.06
N VAL A 114 -6.50 -5.11 -19.34
CA VAL A 114 -6.59 -5.03 -17.88
C VAL A 114 -5.86 -6.21 -17.28
N VAL A 115 -4.99 -5.95 -16.33
CA VAL A 115 -4.28 -6.98 -15.57
C VAL A 115 -4.56 -6.79 -14.10
N ASP A 116 -5.04 -7.84 -13.44
CA ASP A 116 -5.25 -7.85 -11.99
C ASP A 116 -3.99 -8.37 -11.29
N PHE A 117 -3.27 -7.46 -10.64
CA PHE A 117 -2.05 -7.79 -9.89
C PHE A 117 -2.28 -8.11 -8.41
N ARG A 118 -3.51 -8.43 -8.04
CA ARG A 118 -3.78 -8.97 -6.69
C ARG A 118 -3.38 -10.45 -6.61
N ASN A 119 -3.34 -10.98 -5.38
CA ASN A 119 -3.10 -12.41 -5.19
C ASN A 119 -4.21 -13.24 -5.85
N HIS A 120 -3.88 -14.45 -6.28
CA HIS A 120 -4.81 -15.35 -6.98
C HIS A 120 -6.14 -15.53 -6.24
N TYR A 121 -6.12 -15.78 -4.93
CA TYR A 121 -7.33 -15.95 -4.13
C TYR A 121 -8.24 -14.72 -4.10
N GLU A 122 -7.70 -13.51 -4.29
CA GLU A 122 -8.50 -12.28 -4.35
C GLU A 122 -9.20 -12.13 -5.71
N SER A 123 -8.51 -12.49 -6.79
CA SER A 123 -9.08 -12.46 -8.14
C SER A 123 -10.13 -13.56 -8.35
N GLU A 124 -10.04 -14.69 -7.64
CA GLU A 124 -11.08 -15.73 -7.64
C GLU A 124 -12.40 -15.25 -7.01
N ILE A 125 -12.34 -14.42 -5.95
CA ILE A 125 -13.54 -13.83 -5.34
C ILE A 125 -14.23 -12.87 -6.31
N GLY A 126 -13.48 -12.14 -7.12
CA GLY A 126 -13.98 -11.23 -8.14
C GLY A 126 -12.89 -10.38 -8.77
N HIS A 127 -13.02 -10.15 -10.07
CA HIS A 127 -12.11 -9.34 -10.87
C HIS A 127 -12.89 -8.58 -11.96
N PHE A 128 -12.27 -7.61 -12.63
CA PHE A 128 -12.89 -6.92 -13.75
C PHE A 128 -13.10 -7.88 -14.93
N LYS A 129 -14.24 -7.76 -15.57
CA LYS A 129 -14.59 -8.60 -16.73
C LYS A 129 -13.51 -8.50 -17.80
N GLY A 130 -12.96 -9.65 -18.20
CA GLY A 130 -11.91 -9.73 -19.20
C GLY A 130 -10.51 -9.38 -18.69
N ALA A 131 -10.32 -9.11 -17.39
CA ALA A 131 -8.99 -8.91 -16.84
C ALA A 131 -8.15 -10.19 -16.91
N ILE A 132 -6.87 -10.03 -17.24
CA ILE A 132 -5.87 -11.08 -17.09
C ILE A 132 -5.59 -11.22 -15.60
N THR A 133 -5.81 -12.41 -15.06
CA THR A 133 -5.54 -12.75 -13.67
C THR A 133 -4.35 -13.71 -13.62
N PRO A 134 -3.12 -13.23 -13.42
CA PRO A 134 -1.96 -14.10 -13.29
C PRO A 134 -2.11 -15.05 -12.11
N ASP A 135 -1.79 -16.33 -12.33
CA ASP A 135 -1.81 -17.35 -11.29
C ASP A 135 -0.55 -17.21 -10.43
N VAL A 136 -0.61 -16.29 -9.48
CA VAL A 136 0.49 -15.98 -8.55
C VAL A 136 -0.01 -15.90 -7.12
N GLU A 137 0.70 -16.54 -6.23
CA GLU A 137 0.40 -16.57 -4.80
C GLU A 137 1.02 -15.39 -4.05
N THR A 138 2.14 -14.88 -4.57
CA THR A 138 2.89 -13.81 -3.93
C THR A 138 3.26 -12.71 -4.91
N PHE A 139 3.32 -11.47 -4.43
CA PHE A 139 3.71 -10.31 -5.24
C PHE A 139 5.09 -10.47 -5.89
N ARG A 140 5.99 -11.25 -5.29
CA ARG A 140 7.33 -11.53 -5.82
C ARG A 140 7.29 -12.30 -7.14
N GLU A 141 6.29 -13.12 -7.36
CA GLU A 141 6.14 -13.93 -8.57
C GLU A 141 5.77 -13.10 -9.79
N PHE A 142 5.17 -11.93 -9.60
CA PHE A 142 4.85 -11.02 -10.71
C PHE A 142 6.07 -10.56 -11.50
N ALA A 143 7.25 -10.54 -10.89
CA ALA A 143 8.50 -10.22 -11.59
C ALA A 143 8.75 -11.15 -12.79
N TYR A 144 8.31 -12.41 -12.70
CA TYR A 144 8.41 -13.39 -13.78
C TYR A 144 7.36 -13.20 -14.86
N TYR A 145 6.16 -12.75 -14.50
CA TYR A 145 5.07 -12.49 -15.45
C TYR A 145 5.29 -11.24 -16.30
N LYS A 146 6.06 -10.26 -15.83
CA LYS A 146 6.42 -9.06 -16.59
C LYS A 146 6.99 -9.41 -17.97
N GLN A 147 7.81 -10.44 -18.07
CA GLN A 147 8.38 -10.89 -19.33
C GLN A 147 7.35 -11.52 -20.28
N ALA A 148 6.28 -12.09 -19.78
CA ALA A 148 5.21 -12.67 -20.57
C ALA A 148 4.26 -11.58 -21.12
N ILE A 149 3.93 -10.59 -20.31
CA ILE A 149 3.03 -9.47 -20.70
C ILE A 149 3.70 -8.52 -21.70
N THR A 150 5.01 -8.35 -21.63
CA THR A 150 5.76 -7.50 -22.59
C THR A 150 5.81 -8.09 -24.00
N ARG A 151 5.33 -9.31 -24.19
CA ARG A 151 5.26 -9.99 -25.50
C ARG A 151 3.85 -10.01 -26.11
N LEU A 152 2.86 -9.42 -25.45
CA LEU A 152 1.50 -9.18 -25.95
C LEU A 152 1.41 -7.79 -26.59
#